data_edddd1c7119dfab09011b61d4adc65af
#
_entry.id   edddd1c7119dfab09011b61d4adc65af
#
_cell.length_a   1.000
_cell.length_b   1.000
_cell.length_c   1.000
_cell.angle_alpha   90.00
_cell.angle_beta   90.00
_cell.angle_gamma   90.00
#
_symmetry.space_group_name_H-M   'P 1'
#
loop_
_entity.id
_entity.type
_entity.pdbx_description
1 polymer ?
#
loop_
_entity_poly.entity_id
_entity_poly.type
_entity_poly.pdbx_seq_one_letter_code
_entity_poly.pdbx_strand_id
1 'polypeptide(L)'
;MEFSPLNYNNYKQTYLKTIHNQLSALFNYAVRFYGLKNNPARLAGNMDIEEVGEMKFWTKEEYLTFSRSMMNKEESYHAFEILYWCGIRLGKLLALTAEDFDFEKKTLKINKSYQHIKGKDIITTPKTRKSNHVLTLPDFLVDEMQDYISRLPY
;
A
#
# COMPACT_ATOMS: atom_id res chain seq x y z
N MET A 1 -29.08 34.18 5.92
CA MET A 1 -28.28 33.68 4.78
C MET A 1 -28.46 32.15 4.76
N GLU A 2 -29.41 31.67 3.98
CA GLU A 2 -29.61 30.23 3.81
C GLU A 2 -28.48 29.70 2.92
N PHE A 3 -27.65 28.85 3.48
CA PHE A 3 -26.71 28.08 2.69
C PHE A 3 -27.51 27.04 1.90
N SER A 4 -27.56 27.21 0.59
CA SER A 4 -28.05 26.20 -0.33
C SER A 4 -27.30 24.89 -0.05
N PRO A 5 -27.98 23.75 0.18
CA PRO A 5 -27.28 22.50 0.41
C PRO A 5 -26.46 22.17 -0.85
N LEU A 6 -25.14 22.12 -0.70
CA LEU A 6 -24.24 21.62 -1.73
C LEU A 6 -24.74 20.24 -2.21
N ASN A 7 -24.89 20.10 -3.50
CA ASN A 7 -25.41 18.88 -4.12
C ASN A 7 -24.33 17.76 -3.97
N TYR A 8 -24.38 17.04 -2.85
CA TYR A 8 -23.42 16.00 -2.45
C TYR A 8 -23.49 14.73 -3.34
N ASN A 9 -24.50 14.63 -4.19
CA ASN A 9 -24.80 13.42 -4.96
C ASN A 9 -23.77 13.05 -6.04
N ASN A 10 -22.79 13.93 -6.32
CA ASN A 10 -21.80 13.68 -7.38
C ASN A 10 -20.41 13.24 -6.88
N TYR A 11 -20.18 13.17 -5.58
CA TYR A 11 -18.87 12.82 -5.04
C TYR A 11 -18.90 11.49 -4.30
N LYS A 12 -17.83 10.69 -4.46
CA LYS A 12 -17.67 9.45 -3.69
C LYS A 12 -17.54 9.79 -2.20
N GLN A 13 -18.15 8.98 -1.35
CA GLN A 13 -18.12 9.12 0.11
C GLN A 13 -16.68 9.23 0.65
N THR A 14 -15.76 8.40 0.15
CA THR A 14 -14.34 8.44 0.51
C THR A 14 -13.69 9.81 0.22
N TYR A 15 -14.11 10.50 -0.85
CA TYR A 15 -13.64 11.84 -1.17
C TYR A 15 -14.15 12.89 -0.19
N LEU A 16 -15.45 12.85 0.14
CA LEU A 16 -16.07 13.74 1.12
C LEU A 16 -15.43 13.56 2.51
N LYS A 17 -15.18 12.32 2.93
CA LYS A 17 -14.46 11.99 4.16
C LYS A 17 -13.05 12.56 4.16
N THR A 18 -12.35 12.50 3.05
CA THR A 18 -11.00 13.08 2.91
C THR A 18 -11.03 14.58 3.09
N ILE A 19 -11.97 15.29 2.44
CA ILE A 19 -12.14 16.75 2.60
C ILE A 19 -12.47 17.09 4.05
N HIS A 20 -13.42 16.40 4.66
CA HIS A 20 -13.80 16.62 6.07
C HIS A 20 -12.60 16.46 7.00
N ASN A 21 -11.80 15.42 6.83
CA ASN A 21 -10.60 15.16 7.63
C ASN A 21 -9.56 16.27 7.47
N GLN A 22 -9.34 16.77 6.24
CA GLN A 22 -8.41 17.88 5.99
C GLN A 22 -8.90 19.19 6.63
N LEU A 23 -10.19 19.51 6.49
CA LEU A 23 -10.79 20.66 7.14
C LEU A 23 -10.72 20.56 8.67
N SER A 24 -11.03 19.40 9.22
CA SER A 24 -10.94 19.15 10.66
C SER A 24 -9.51 19.31 11.18
N ALA A 25 -8.51 18.85 10.42
CA ALA A 25 -7.10 19.06 10.77
C ALA A 25 -6.72 20.54 10.78
N LEU A 26 -7.16 21.30 9.76
CA LEU A 26 -6.93 22.74 9.69
C LEU A 26 -7.56 23.49 10.88
N PHE A 27 -8.82 23.19 11.19
CA PHE A 27 -9.50 23.83 12.33
C PHE A 27 -8.93 23.40 13.68
N ASN A 28 -8.47 22.16 13.84
CA ASN A 28 -7.74 21.75 15.04
C ASN A 28 -6.44 22.56 15.22
N TYR A 29 -5.75 22.87 14.13
CA TYR A 29 -4.59 23.73 14.15
C TYR A 29 -4.95 25.17 14.59
N ALA A 30 -6.06 25.72 14.04
CA ALA A 30 -6.57 27.03 14.42
C ALA A 30 -7.02 27.10 15.91
N VAL A 31 -7.65 26.06 16.42
CA VAL A 31 -7.99 25.94 17.85
C VAL A 31 -6.72 25.99 18.70
N ARG A 32 -5.68 25.25 18.28
CA ARG A 32 -4.44 25.12 19.06
C ARG A 32 -3.56 26.38 19.05
N PHE A 33 -3.50 27.10 17.92
CA PHE A 33 -2.52 28.14 17.71
C PHE A 33 -3.09 29.55 17.46
N TYR A 34 -4.38 29.66 17.10
CA TYR A 34 -5.02 30.91 16.73
C TYR A 34 -6.24 31.29 17.59
N GLY A 35 -6.42 30.60 18.71
CA GLY A 35 -7.47 30.95 19.68
C GLY A 35 -8.91 30.65 19.20
N LEU A 36 -9.08 29.84 18.17
CA LEU A 36 -10.42 29.39 17.78
C LEU A 36 -11.01 28.54 18.92
N LYS A 37 -12.23 28.89 19.40
CA LYS A 37 -12.83 28.21 20.55
C LYS A 37 -13.13 26.73 20.31
N ASN A 38 -13.67 26.40 19.15
CA ASN A 38 -14.09 25.04 18.78
C ASN A 38 -13.79 24.76 17.32
N ASN A 39 -13.66 23.49 16.98
CA ASN A 39 -13.52 23.06 15.61
C ASN A 39 -14.89 22.92 14.93
N PRO A 40 -15.27 23.81 13.96
CA PRO A 40 -16.57 23.78 13.33
C PRO A 40 -16.79 22.53 12.46
N ALA A 41 -15.74 21.93 11.90
CA ALA A 41 -15.87 20.68 11.16
C ALA A 41 -16.27 19.51 12.07
N ARG A 42 -15.81 19.48 13.31
CA ARG A 42 -16.25 18.49 14.32
C ARG A 42 -17.72 18.69 14.71
N LEU A 43 -18.17 19.94 14.83
CA LEU A 43 -19.57 20.25 15.15
C LEU A 43 -20.51 19.88 13.99
N ALA A 44 -20.07 20.02 12.74
CA ALA A 44 -20.84 19.63 11.56
C ALA A 44 -21.03 18.09 11.46
N GLY A 45 -20.22 17.32 12.19
CA GLY A 45 -20.26 15.87 12.12
C GLY A 45 -19.63 15.28 10.85
N ASN A 46 -19.50 13.97 10.81
CA ASN A 46 -18.98 13.27 9.63
C ASN A 46 -20.09 13.15 8.60
N MET A 47 -19.82 13.53 7.35
CA MET A 47 -20.78 13.42 6.23
C MET A 47 -20.89 11.97 5.71
N ASP A 48 -20.39 11.01 6.45
CA ASP A 48 -20.16 9.64 6.03
C ASP A 48 -21.24 8.73 6.62
N ILE A 49 -22.04 8.16 5.75
CA ILE A 49 -22.79 6.94 6.05
C ILE A 49 -21.80 5.81 5.71
N GLU A 50 -21.25 5.18 6.70
CA GLU A 50 -20.33 4.04 6.52
C GLU A 50 -21.11 2.84 5.96
N GLU A 51 -21.36 2.82 4.68
CA GLU A 51 -21.50 1.55 3.97
C GLU A 51 -20.09 1.00 3.77
N VAL A 52 -19.61 0.29 4.76
CA VAL A 52 -18.37 -0.49 4.63
C VAL A 52 -18.69 -1.65 3.69
N GLY A 53 -18.48 -1.42 2.40
CA GLY A 53 -18.55 -2.50 1.41
C GLY A 53 -17.55 -3.60 1.81
N GLU A 54 -17.93 -4.85 1.64
CA GLU A 54 -17.02 -5.97 1.87
C GLU A 54 -15.72 -5.78 1.09
N MET A 55 -14.60 -5.93 1.78
CA MET A 55 -13.29 -5.87 1.16
C MET A 55 -13.13 -7.09 0.26
N LYS A 56 -13.06 -6.87 -1.05
CA LYS A 56 -12.81 -7.94 -2.02
C LYS A 56 -11.34 -8.36 -1.92
N PHE A 57 -11.11 -9.60 -1.58
CA PHE A 57 -9.79 -10.24 -1.58
C PHE A 57 -9.89 -11.58 -2.32
N TRP A 58 -8.78 -12.01 -2.87
CA TRP A 58 -8.72 -13.30 -3.53
C TRP A 58 -8.57 -14.41 -2.49
N THR A 59 -9.35 -15.46 -2.65
CA THR A 59 -9.11 -16.72 -1.94
C THR A 59 -7.81 -17.36 -2.44
N LYS A 60 -7.28 -18.31 -1.68
CA LYS A 60 -6.09 -19.05 -2.10
C LYS A 60 -6.32 -19.78 -3.43
N GLU A 61 -7.47 -20.35 -3.62
CA GLU A 61 -7.86 -21.09 -4.83
C GLU A 61 -7.92 -20.18 -6.06
N GLU A 62 -8.51 -18.99 -5.90
CA GLU A 62 -8.56 -17.97 -6.96
C GLU A 62 -7.15 -17.49 -7.33
N TYR A 63 -6.32 -17.22 -6.32
CA TYR A 63 -4.93 -16.83 -6.54
C TYR A 63 -4.14 -17.92 -7.27
N LEU A 64 -4.23 -19.18 -6.86
CA LEU A 64 -3.53 -20.29 -7.51
C LEU A 64 -3.99 -20.49 -8.97
N THR A 65 -5.26 -20.23 -9.27
CA THR A 65 -5.77 -20.27 -10.65
C THR A 65 -5.18 -19.15 -11.50
N PHE A 66 -5.10 -17.94 -10.95
CA PHE A 66 -4.44 -16.80 -11.58
C PHE A 66 -2.94 -17.05 -11.78
N SER A 67 -2.24 -17.48 -10.75
CA SER A 67 -0.79 -17.74 -10.77
C SER A 67 -0.42 -18.73 -11.88
N ARG A 68 -1.16 -19.83 -12.03
CA ARG A 68 -0.97 -20.80 -13.12
C ARG A 68 -1.10 -20.17 -14.51
N SER A 69 -1.98 -19.20 -14.69
CA SER A 69 -2.16 -18.52 -15.98
C SER A 69 -0.99 -17.59 -16.33
N MET A 70 -0.17 -17.23 -15.34
CA MET A 70 0.97 -16.33 -15.49
C MET A 70 2.31 -17.04 -15.68
N MET A 71 2.37 -18.37 -15.58
CA MET A 71 3.61 -19.15 -15.64
C MET A 71 4.44 -18.91 -16.92
N ASN A 72 3.81 -18.52 -18.01
CA ASN A 72 4.48 -18.19 -19.28
C ASN A 72 5.13 -16.78 -19.27
N LYS A 73 4.93 -15.99 -18.20
CA LYS A 73 5.50 -14.66 -17.98
C LYS A 73 6.31 -14.68 -16.69
N GLU A 74 7.48 -15.25 -16.75
CA GLU A 74 8.29 -15.63 -15.60
C GLU A 74 8.52 -14.47 -14.61
N GLU A 75 8.90 -13.28 -15.08
CA GLU A 75 9.09 -12.10 -14.22
C GLU A 75 7.81 -11.71 -13.48
N SER A 76 6.68 -11.71 -14.20
CA SER A 76 5.39 -11.35 -13.60
C SER A 76 4.93 -12.42 -12.61
N TYR A 77 5.13 -13.69 -12.94
CA TYR A 77 4.78 -14.82 -12.09
C TYR A 77 5.49 -14.69 -10.73
N HIS A 78 6.81 -14.59 -10.72
CA HIS A 78 7.59 -14.47 -9.48
C HIS A 78 7.28 -13.18 -8.71
N ALA A 79 7.01 -12.07 -9.39
CA ALA A 79 6.57 -10.83 -8.76
C ALA A 79 5.24 -11.01 -8.01
N PHE A 80 4.26 -11.70 -8.59
CA PHE A 80 2.98 -11.99 -7.95
C PHE A 80 3.12 -13.00 -6.81
N GLU A 81 3.99 -14.01 -6.92
CA GLU A 81 4.29 -14.94 -5.83
C GLU A 81 4.81 -14.20 -4.59
N ILE A 82 5.77 -13.28 -4.78
CA ILE A 82 6.28 -12.44 -3.68
C ILE A 82 5.18 -11.53 -3.10
N LEU A 83 4.38 -10.89 -3.96
CA LEU A 83 3.30 -10.00 -3.49
C LEU A 83 2.27 -10.74 -2.65
N TYR A 84 1.85 -11.92 -3.11
CA TYR A 84 0.80 -12.69 -2.45
C TYR A 84 1.28 -13.32 -1.13
N TRP A 85 2.41 -14.03 -1.17
CA TRP A 85 2.89 -14.77 0.00
C TRP A 85 3.58 -13.90 1.04
N CYS A 86 4.21 -12.79 0.63
CA CYS A 86 4.89 -11.87 1.54
C CYS A 86 4.04 -10.67 1.95
N GLY A 87 2.93 -10.40 1.27
CA GLY A 87 2.03 -9.27 1.58
C GLY A 87 2.71 -7.90 1.50
N ILE A 88 3.76 -7.75 0.69
CA ILE A 88 4.49 -6.49 0.56
C ILE A 88 3.83 -5.54 -0.45
N ARG A 89 4.05 -4.24 -0.29
CA ARG A 89 3.55 -3.25 -1.24
C ARG A 89 4.34 -3.28 -2.54
N LEU A 90 3.68 -3.00 -3.68
CA LEU A 90 4.29 -2.97 -5.01
C LEU A 90 5.59 -2.15 -5.06
N GLY A 91 5.64 -0.96 -4.47
CA GLY A 91 6.85 -0.15 -4.45
C GLY A 91 8.02 -0.79 -3.70
N LYS A 92 7.75 -1.69 -2.74
CA LYS A 92 8.79 -2.48 -2.07
C LYS A 92 9.29 -3.61 -2.96
N LEU A 93 8.37 -4.32 -3.63
CA LEU A 93 8.71 -5.34 -4.60
C LEU A 93 9.65 -4.79 -5.70
N LEU A 94 9.26 -3.67 -6.32
CA LEU A 94 10.02 -3.03 -7.41
C LEU A 94 11.41 -2.50 -6.98
N ALA A 95 11.68 -2.43 -5.68
CA ALA A 95 12.98 -2.04 -5.15
C ALA A 95 13.85 -3.24 -4.73
N LEU A 96 13.32 -4.47 -4.80
CA LEU A 96 14.07 -5.67 -4.41
C LEU A 96 15.24 -5.93 -5.36
N THR A 97 16.30 -6.45 -4.79
CA THR A 97 17.47 -6.98 -5.49
C THR A 97 17.78 -8.38 -4.97
N ALA A 98 18.57 -9.16 -5.69
CA ALA A 98 19.00 -10.49 -5.25
C ALA A 98 19.65 -10.49 -3.85
N GLU A 99 20.37 -9.42 -3.52
CA GLU A 99 21.04 -9.26 -2.20
C GLU A 99 20.06 -9.11 -1.02
N ASP A 100 18.78 -8.86 -1.28
CA ASP A 100 17.77 -8.75 -0.22
C ASP A 100 17.28 -10.14 0.25
N PHE A 101 17.61 -11.21 -0.49
CA PHE A 101 17.27 -12.60 -0.18
C PHE A 101 18.41 -13.29 0.55
N ASP A 102 18.14 -13.85 1.72
CA ASP A 102 19.02 -14.73 2.46
C ASP A 102 18.41 -16.14 2.40
N PHE A 103 18.85 -16.92 1.43
CA PHE A 103 18.31 -18.26 1.18
C PHE A 103 18.68 -19.27 2.27
N GLU A 104 19.82 -19.10 2.96
CA GLU A 104 20.21 -19.95 4.07
C GLU A 104 19.29 -19.73 5.28
N LYS A 105 18.99 -18.46 5.60
CA LYS A 105 18.08 -18.11 6.69
C LYS A 105 16.61 -18.08 6.27
N LYS A 106 16.34 -18.30 4.99
CA LYS A 106 14.98 -18.24 4.40
C LYS A 106 14.28 -16.92 4.70
N THR A 107 14.98 -15.82 4.49
CA THR A 107 14.47 -14.48 4.81
C THR A 107 14.61 -13.50 3.66
N LEU A 108 13.66 -12.54 3.63
CA LEU A 108 13.64 -11.42 2.70
C LEU A 108 13.71 -10.11 3.49
N LYS A 109 14.71 -9.29 3.19
CA LYS A 109 14.93 -7.99 3.81
C LYS A 109 14.20 -6.89 3.04
N ILE A 110 13.32 -6.17 3.71
CA ILE A 110 12.54 -5.07 3.15
C ILE A 110 13.02 -3.75 3.76
N ASN A 111 13.87 -3.04 3.06
CA ASN A 111 14.49 -1.78 3.53
C ASN A 111 14.52 -0.68 2.46
N LYS A 112 13.87 -0.92 1.31
CA LYS A 112 13.84 -0.01 0.16
C LYS A 112 12.41 0.13 -0.37
N SER A 113 12.14 1.19 -1.09
CA SER A 113 10.90 1.37 -1.83
C SER A 113 11.15 2.17 -3.10
N TYR A 114 10.64 1.67 -4.21
CA TYR A 114 10.66 2.34 -5.51
C TYR A 114 9.48 3.31 -5.63
N GLN A 115 9.73 4.46 -6.24
CA GLN A 115 8.73 5.46 -6.60
C GLN A 115 9.06 6.07 -7.95
N HIS A 116 8.04 6.28 -8.78
CA HIS A 116 8.16 7.07 -10.01
C HIS A 116 7.61 8.47 -9.76
N ILE A 117 8.48 9.49 -9.71
CA ILE A 117 8.09 10.87 -9.40
C ILE A 117 8.58 11.80 -10.51
N LYS A 118 7.66 12.51 -11.14
CA LYS A 118 7.95 13.50 -12.21
C LYS A 118 8.85 12.93 -13.31
N GLY A 119 8.57 11.72 -13.78
CA GLY A 119 9.31 11.07 -14.86
C GLY A 119 10.67 10.48 -14.43
N LYS A 120 10.96 10.39 -13.14
CA LYS A 120 12.21 9.84 -12.61
C LYS A 120 11.94 8.67 -11.68
N ASP A 121 12.75 7.64 -11.82
CA ASP A 121 12.75 6.47 -10.95
C ASP A 121 13.63 6.75 -9.73
N ILE A 122 13.05 6.60 -8.55
CA ILE A 122 13.72 6.91 -7.29
C ILE A 122 13.56 5.72 -6.34
N ILE A 123 14.67 5.21 -5.83
CA ILE A 123 14.69 4.25 -4.74
C ILE A 123 14.93 5.02 -3.45
N THR A 124 14.00 4.91 -2.50
CA THR A 124 14.05 5.57 -1.21
C THR A 124 14.20 4.58 -0.07
N THR A 125 14.91 4.96 0.96
CA THR A 125 14.87 4.26 2.24
C THR A 125 13.56 4.59 2.97
N PRO A 126 12.97 3.64 3.73
CA PRO A 126 11.74 3.91 4.47
C PRO A 126 11.90 5.04 5.48
N LYS A 127 10.90 5.91 5.56
CA LYS A 127 10.88 7.09 6.47
C LYS A 127 10.91 6.72 7.96
N THR A 128 10.59 5.49 8.34
CA THR A 128 10.56 5.05 9.73
C THR A 128 11.29 3.71 9.89
N ARG A 129 11.93 3.52 11.05
CA ARG A 129 12.56 2.23 11.41
C ARG A 129 11.59 1.05 11.38
N LYS A 130 10.32 1.27 11.71
CA LYS A 130 9.27 0.24 11.65
C LYS A 130 8.95 -0.25 10.23
N SER A 131 9.35 0.50 9.21
CA SER A 131 9.15 0.10 7.81
C SER A 131 10.26 -0.80 7.28
N ASN A 132 11.38 -0.90 8.03
CA ASN A 132 12.45 -1.87 7.79
C ASN A 132 12.09 -3.14 8.55
N HIS A 133 11.90 -4.22 7.86
CA HIS A 133 11.60 -5.51 8.47
C HIS A 133 12.18 -6.65 7.63
N VAL A 134 12.33 -7.77 8.27
CA VAL A 134 12.74 -9.03 7.65
C VAL A 134 11.54 -9.96 7.71
N LEU A 135 11.22 -10.57 6.60
CA LEU A 135 10.14 -11.54 6.46
C LEU A 135 10.74 -12.94 6.36
N THR A 136 10.14 -13.90 7.01
CA THR A 136 10.45 -15.32 6.79
C THR A 136 9.71 -15.80 5.55
N LEU A 137 10.41 -16.44 4.63
CA LEU A 137 9.85 -16.99 3.41
C LEU A 137 9.43 -18.45 3.63
N PRO A 138 8.31 -18.88 3.03
CA PRO A 138 7.96 -20.31 2.95
C PRO A 138 9.01 -21.08 2.14
N ASP A 139 9.24 -22.34 2.48
CA ASP A 139 10.28 -23.17 1.85
C ASP A 139 10.15 -23.25 0.32
N PHE A 140 8.93 -23.48 -0.18
CA PHE A 140 8.68 -23.52 -1.62
C PHE A 140 9.05 -22.23 -2.34
N LEU A 141 8.81 -21.06 -1.70
CA LEU A 141 9.11 -19.75 -2.29
C LEU A 141 10.63 -19.47 -2.26
N VAL A 142 11.33 -20.01 -1.26
CA VAL A 142 12.81 -19.97 -1.20
C VAL A 142 13.41 -20.72 -2.39
N ASP A 143 12.98 -21.97 -2.61
CA ASP A 143 13.49 -22.82 -3.68
C ASP A 143 13.20 -22.20 -5.05
N GLU A 144 12.00 -21.71 -5.25
CA GLU A 144 11.53 -21.08 -6.47
C GLU A 144 12.29 -19.78 -6.80
N MET A 145 12.48 -18.92 -5.80
CA MET A 145 13.19 -17.65 -5.97
C MET A 145 14.70 -17.85 -6.14
N GLN A 146 15.28 -18.86 -5.49
CA GLN A 146 16.69 -19.21 -5.67
C GLN A 146 16.95 -19.68 -7.09
N ASP A 147 16.10 -20.55 -7.63
CA ASP A 147 16.17 -20.99 -9.02
C ASP A 147 16.01 -19.82 -10.00
N TYR A 148 14.97 -18.99 -9.82
CA TYR A 148 14.72 -17.85 -10.68
C TYR A 148 15.89 -16.86 -10.69
N ILE A 149 16.37 -16.43 -9.52
CA ILE A 149 17.45 -15.44 -9.40
C ILE A 149 18.76 -15.99 -9.98
N SER A 150 19.02 -17.30 -9.85
CA SER A 150 20.23 -17.92 -10.42
C SER A 150 20.29 -17.86 -11.95
N ARG A 151 19.15 -17.71 -12.60
CA ARG A 151 19.01 -17.62 -14.07
C ARG A 151 18.96 -16.20 -14.62
N LEU A 152 18.88 -15.18 -13.74
CA LEU A 152 18.88 -13.80 -14.19
C LEU A 152 20.28 -13.42 -14.73
N PRO A 153 20.36 -12.72 -15.88
CA PRO A 153 21.62 -12.16 -16.36
C PRO A 153 22.09 -11.06 -15.39
N TYR A 154 23.32 -11.13 -14.96
CA TYR A 154 23.98 -10.08 -14.18
C TYR A 154 24.40 -8.91 -15.08
#